data_f643ab8691bebed3e539811d275dd9d7
#
_entry.id   f643ab8691bebed3e539811d275dd9d7
#
_cell.length_a   1.000
_cell.length_b   1.000
_cell.length_c   1.000
_cell.angle_alpha   90.00
_cell.angle_beta   90.00
_cell.angle_gamma   90.00
#
_symmetry.space_group_name_H-M   'P 1'
#
loop_
_entity.id
_entity.type
_entity.pdbx_description
1 polymer ?
#
loop_
_entity_poly.entity_id
_entity_poly.type
_entity_poly.pdbx_seq_one_letter_code
_entity_poly.pdbx_strand_id
1 'polypeptide(L)'
;MKQALPLIGISLLSVASSLAADKTPNIILILADDMRASGMNFLGKEQVQTPNLDKLAGESTVFTNAHIMGGTSGAVSMPSRAMLMTGKYLYNLEKQGATIPDSHTMIGETLQEAGYNTFHTGKWHSSYEALNRCFKDGKAIFFGGMWDHWNVPLYDYHSDMNYGKRRPVIRNQAKSNKVEYEKGEYMYS
;
A
#
# COMPACT_ATOMS: atom_id res chain seq x y z
N MET A 1 -23.44 -72.44 35.22
CA MET A 1 -24.01 -71.38 34.30
C MET A 1 -23.09 -70.18 34.34
N LYS A 2 -22.33 -70.00 33.28
CA LYS A 2 -21.42 -68.82 33.12
C LYS A 2 -22.13 -67.85 32.18
N GLN A 3 -22.46 -66.67 32.66
CA GLN A 3 -22.99 -65.57 31.83
C GLN A 3 -21.89 -64.84 31.18
N ALA A 4 -21.93 -64.72 29.87
CA ALA A 4 -21.03 -63.90 29.08
C ALA A 4 -21.58 -62.47 28.99
N LEU A 5 -20.79 -61.46 29.37
CA LEU A 5 -21.08 -60.06 29.13
C LEU A 5 -20.78 -59.70 27.65
N PRO A 6 -21.65 -58.94 27.00
CA PRO A 6 -21.32 -58.42 25.65
C PRO A 6 -20.35 -57.21 25.73
N LEU A 7 -19.26 -57.29 24.98
CA LEU A 7 -18.39 -56.15 24.72
C LEU A 7 -19.13 -55.13 23.81
N ILE A 8 -19.46 -53.99 24.36
CA ILE A 8 -19.93 -52.83 23.59
C ILE A 8 -18.70 -52.17 22.96
N GLY A 9 -18.54 -52.37 21.65
CA GLY A 9 -17.55 -51.68 20.85
C GLY A 9 -17.92 -50.21 20.70
N ILE A 10 -17.13 -49.32 21.31
CA ILE A 10 -17.22 -47.86 21.08
C ILE A 10 -16.43 -47.57 19.80
N SER A 11 -17.15 -47.38 18.70
CA SER A 11 -16.57 -46.83 17.46
C SER A 11 -16.29 -45.34 17.66
N LEU A 12 -15.02 -44.96 17.80
CA LEU A 12 -14.61 -43.57 17.70
C LEU A 12 -14.76 -43.14 16.21
N LEU A 13 -15.84 -42.43 15.90
CA LEU A 13 -15.92 -41.64 14.69
C LEU A 13 -14.92 -40.47 14.85
N SER A 14 -13.76 -40.58 14.24
CA SER A 14 -12.87 -39.44 14.02
C SER A 14 -13.51 -38.52 12.98
N VAL A 15 -14.16 -37.46 13.46
CA VAL A 15 -14.55 -36.32 12.62
C VAL A 15 -13.26 -35.62 12.20
N ALA A 16 -12.72 -35.97 11.05
CA ALA A 16 -11.70 -35.18 10.38
C ALA A 16 -12.37 -33.88 9.94
N SER A 17 -12.30 -32.86 10.80
CA SER A 17 -12.58 -31.50 10.39
C SER A 17 -11.53 -31.16 9.33
N SER A 18 -11.91 -31.22 8.05
CA SER A 18 -11.14 -30.60 6.98
C SER A 18 -11.20 -29.10 7.25
N LEU A 19 -10.21 -28.57 7.96
CA LEU A 19 -9.89 -27.16 7.93
C LEU A 19 -9.53 -26.86 6.49
N ALA A 20 -10.51 -26.43 5.70
CA ALA A 20 -10.23 -25.73 4.47
C ALA A 20 -9.32 -24.57 4.91
N ALA A 21 -8.05 -24.61 4.52
CA ALA A 21 -7.16 -23.50 4.73
C ALA A 21 -7.80 -22.32 3.98
N ASP A 22 -8.42 -21.41 4.71
CA ASP A 22 -8.93 -20.17 4.16
C ASP A 22 -7.75 -19.52 3.44
N LYS A 23 -7.84 -19.46 2.10
CA LYS A 23 -6.82 -18.79 1.31
C LYS A 23 -6.85 -17.32 1.73
N THR A 24 -5.79 -16.88 2.38
CA THR A 24 -5.63 -15.48 2.74
C THR A 24 -5.81 -14.61 1.49
N PRO A 25 -6.71 -13.62 1.49
CA PRO A 25 -6.99 -12.80 0.31
C PRO A 25 -5.78 -11.94 -0.06
N ASN A 26 -5.59 -11.67 -1.34
CA ASN A 26 -4.65 -10.62 -1.75
C ASN A 26 -5.20 -9.25 -1.34
N ILE A 27 -4.30 -8.37 -0.89
CA ILE A 27 -4.63 -7.02 -0.45
C ILE A 27 -3.93 -6.03 -1.39
N ILE A 28 -4.69 -5.13 -2.00
CA ILE A 28 -4.17 -4.07 -2.87
C ILE A 28 -4.58 -2.73 -2.26
N LEU A 29 -3.59 -1.90 -1.90
CA LEU A 29 -3.80 -0.52 -1.46
C LEU A 29 -3.40 0.43 -2.58
N ILE A 30 -4.37 1.17 -3.11
CA ILE A 30 -4.16 2.20 -4.14
C ILE A 30 -4.35 3.56 -3.49
N LEU A 31 -3.30 4.39 -3.51
CA LEU A 31 -3.33 5.74 -2.96
C LEU A 31 -3.01 6.75 -4.06
N ALA A 32 -4.03 7.45 -4.54
CA ALA A 32 -3.87 8.55 -5.46
C ALA A 32 -3.34 9.79 -4.72
N ASP A 33 -2.29 10.43 -5.27
CA ASP A 33 -1.73 11.66 -4.72
C ASP A 33 -2.47 12.86 -5.33
N ASP A 34 -2.78 13.85 -4.51
CA ASP A 34 -3.46 15.09 -4.89
C ASP A 34 -4.81 14.93 -5.64
N MET A 35 -5.43 13.76 -5.55
CA MET A 35 -6.73 13.51 -6.16
C MET A 35 -7.85 14.13 -5.32
N ARG A 36 -8.58 15.08 -5.90
CA ARG A 36 -9.75 15.69 -5.26
C ARG A 36 -10.95 14.74 -5.32
N ALA A 37 -11.77 14.75 -4.27
CA ALA A 37 -13.01 13.98 -4.25
C ALA A 37 -13.95 14.35 -5.42
N SER A 38 -13.97 15.62 -5.84
CA SER A 38 -14.74 16.09 -7.00
C SER A 38 -14.27 15.49 -8.34
N GLY A 39 -13.01 14.99 -8.41
CA GLY A 39 -12.48 14.34 -9.60
C GLY A 39 -12.98 12.90 -9.82
N MET A 40 -13.87 12.39 -8.97
CA MET A 40 -14.50 11.09 -9.12
C MET A 40 -15.94 11.25 -9.66
N ASN A 41 -16.21 10.67 -10.82
CA ASN A 41 -17.48 10.87 -11.52
C ASN A 41 -18.69 10.36 -10.73
N PHE A 42 -18.57 9.26 -10.01
CA PHE A 42 -19.66 8.73 -9.17
C PHE A 42 -20.11 9.69 -8.05
N LEU A 43 -19.32 10.70 -7.69
CA LEU A 43 -19.72 11.78 -6.79
C LEU A 43 -20.46 12.93 -7.51
N GLY A 44 -20.53 12.91 -8.83
CA GLY A 44 -21.36 13.80 -9.64
C GLY A 44 -20.97 15.27 -9.65
N LYS A 45 -19.72 15.62 -9.35
CA LYS A 45 -19.30 17.02 -9.14
C LYS A 45 -18.50 17.65 -10.27
N GLU A 46 -17.88 16.86 -11.14
CA GLU A 46 -17.08 17.36 -12.26
C GLU A 46 -17.28 16.49 -13.52
N GLN A 47 -16.86 17.01 -14.70
CA GLN A 47 -16.99 16.30 -15.98
C GLN A 47 -15.87 15.26 -16.23
N VAL A 48 -15.19 14.82 -15.19
CA VAL A 48 -14.14 13.80 -15.29
C VAL A 48 -14.77 12.44 -15.43
N GLN A 49 -14.32 11.66 -16.41
CA GLN A 49 -14.81 10.29 -16.61
C GLN A 49 -13.91 9.29 -15.88
N THR A 50 -14.47 8.60 -14.91
CA THR A 50 -13.75 7.59 -14.09
C THR A 50 -14.47 6.23 -14.10
N PRO A 51 -14.69 5.60 -15.28
CA PRO A 51 -15.58 4.44 -15.39
C PRO A 51 -15.15 3.24 -14.55
N ASN A 52 -13.85 3.02 -14.39
CA ASN A 52 -13.33 1.93 -13.55
C ASN A 52 -13.51 2.21 -12.06
N LEU A 53 -13.31 3.46 -11.62
CA LEU A 53 -13.56 3.85 -10.23
C LEU A 53 -15.07 3.85 -9.93
N ASP A 54 -15.88 4.27 -10.88
CA ASP A 54 -17.36 4.24 -10.76
C ASP A 54 -17.87 2.80 -10.59
N LYS A 55 -17.32 1.86 -11.39
CA LYS A 55 -17.64 0.44 -11.25
C LYS A 55 -17.20 -0.09 -9.88
N LEU A 56 -15.97 0.19 -9.46
CA LEU A 56 -15.47 -0.23 -8.15
C LEU A 56 -16.32 0.35 -7.03
N ALA A 57 -16.69 1.63 -7.10
CA ALA A 57 -17.55 2.28 -6.11
C ALA A 57 -18.94 1.62 -6.02
N GLY A 58 -19.51 1.19 -7.15
CA GLY A 58 -20.80 0.49 -7.21
C GLY A 58 -20.77 -0.91 -6.57
N GLU A 59 -19.60 -1.53 -6.47
CA GLU A 59 -19.40 -2.88 -5.94
C GLU A 59 -18.77 -2.87 -4.52
N SER A 60 -18.54 -1.69 -3.92
CA SER A 60 -17.79 -1.54 -2.67
C SER A 60 -18.43 -0.56 -1.68
N THR A 61 -17.83 -0.43 -0.49
CA THR A 61 -18.22 0.59 0.48
C THR A 61 -17.47 1.89 0.19
N VAL A 62 -18.20 2.98 -0.03
CA VAL A 62 -17.67 4.32 -0.28
C VAL A 62 -17.81 5.20 0.95
N PHE A 63 -16.69 5.72 1.45
CA PHE A 63 -16.64 6.66 2.56
C PHE A 63 -16.64 8.10 2.01
N THR A 64 -17.79 8.73 1.93
CA THR A 64 -17.96 10.07 1.33
C THR A 64 -17.45 11.21 2.20
N ASN A 65 -17.23 10.97 3.49
CA ASN A 65 -16.78 11.95 4.49
C ASN A 65 -15.48 11.55 5.16
N ALA A 66 -14.59 10.88 4.42
CA ALA A 66 -13.24 10.60 4.91
C ALA A 66 -12.37 11.87 4.87
N HIS A 67 -11.64 12.13 5.94
CA HIS A 67 -10.79 13.31 6.09
C HIS A 67 -9.39 12.91 6.57
N ILE A 68 -8.38 13.66 6.14
CA ILE A 68 -7.03 13.58 6.70
C ILE A 68 -6.85 14.67 7.76
N MET A 69 -5.90 14.49 8.69
CA MET A 69 -5.60 15.48 9.71
C MET A 69 -4.86 16.72 9.15
N GLY A 70 -4.43 16.67 7.89
CA GLY A 70 -3.60 17.73 7.30
C GLY A 70 -2.13 17.60 7.68
N GLY A 71 -1.45 18.73 7.78
CA GLY A 71 -0.04 18.85 8.13
C GLY A 71 0.27 20.28 8.56
N THR A 72 1.53 20.56 8.87
CA THR A 72 1.99 21.91 9.26
C THR A 72 2.41 22.77 8.06
N SER A 73 2.32 22.22 6.86
CA SER A 73 2.62 22.88 5.58
C SER A 73 1.56 22.54 4.53
N GLY A 74 1.58 23.24 3.40
CA GLY A 74 0.63 23.02 2.32
C GLY A 74 0.75 21.65 1.61
N ALA A 75 1.92 21.01 1.70
CA ALA A 75 2.16 19.69 1.11
C ALA A 75 1.94 18.60 2.17
N VAL A 76 0.81 17.94 2.14
CA VAL A 76 0.38 16.98 3.18
C VAL A 76 0.53 15.50 2.78
N SER A 77 1.11 15.20 1.63
CA SER A 77 1.24 13.80 1.18
C SER A 77 2.18 12.97 2.06
N MET A 78 3.25 13.55 2.59
CA MET A 78 4.18 12.86 3.49
C MET A 78 3.49 12.47 4.83
N PRO A 79 2.89 13.39 5.59
CA PRO A 79 2.20 13.03 6.82
C PRO A 79 1.00 12.11 6.58
N SER A 80 0.25 12.31 5.49
CA SER A 80 -0.88 11.44 5.14
C SER A 80 -0.44 9.99 4.94
N ARG A 81 0.65 9.77 4.19
CA ARG A 81 1.19 8.43 3.95
C ARG A 81 1.70 7.79 5.23
N ALA A 82 2.43 8.54 6.06
CA ALA A 82 2.91 8.03 7.32
C ALA A 82 1.78 7.67 8.30
N MET A 83 0.73 8.49 8.39
CA MET A 83 -0.48 8.17 9.16
C MET A 83 -1.16 6.90 8.66
N LEU A 84 -1.29 6.74 7.33
CA LEU A 84 -1.89 5.57 6.71
C LEU A 84 -1.09 4.29 7.00
N MET A 85 0.24 4.35 6.87
CA MET A 85 1.11 3.19 7.09
C MET A 85 1.18 2.76 8.55
N THR A 86 1.11 3.71 9.49
CA THR A 86 1.28 3.44 10.94
C THR A 86 -0.02 3.36 11.72
N GLY A 87 -1.14 3.80 11.15
CA GLY A 87 -2.40 3.97 11.89
C GLY A 87 -2.34 5.01 13.00
N LYS A 88 -1.30 5.87 13.04
CA LYS A 88 -1.11 6.88 14.08
C LYS A 88 -1.59 8.26 13.64
N TYR A 89 -2.02 9.04 14.60
CA TYR A 89 -2.34 10.46 14.37
C TYR A 89 -1.08 11.29 14.13
N LEU A 90 -1.22 12.39 13.39
CA LEU A 90 -0.11 13.27 13.01
C LEU A 90 0.77 13.72 14.18
N TYR A 91 0.16 14.08 15.31
CA TYR A 91 0.90 14.53 16.50
C TYR A 91 1.74 13.42 17.18
N ASN A 92 1.52 12.17 16.83
CA ASN A 92 2.32 11.03 17.28
C ASN A 92 3.43 10.64 16.26
N LEU A 93 3.55 11.39 15.18
CA LEU A 93 4.55 11.14 14.14
C LEU A 93 5.71 12.13 14.25
N GLU A 94 6.91 11.62 14.40
CA GLU A 94 8.12 12.45 14.39
C GLU A 94 8.32 13.10 13.02
N LYS A 95 8.74 14.37 13.00
CA LYS A 95 9.01 15.12 11.77
C LYS A 95 7.89 14.98 10.71
N GLN A 96 6.64 14.89 11.16
CA GLN A 96 5.47 14.70 10.30
C GLN A 96 5.53 13.43 9.41
N GLY A 97 6.25 12.39 9.84
CA GLY A 97 6.37 11.15 9.09
C GLY A 97 7.48 11.13 8.03
N ALA A 98 8.37 12.12 8.01
CA ALA A 98 9.57 12.09 7.17
C ALA A 98 10.45 10.88 7.51
N THR A 99 10.43 10.47 8.77
CA THR A 99 11.00 9.22 9.27
C THR A 99 9.96 8.49 10.09
N ILE A 100 9.88 7.18 9.97
CA ILE A 100 9.03 6.32 10.79
C ILE A 100 9.95 5.46 11.66
N PRO A 101 10.08 5.76 12.97
CA PRO A 101 11.00 5.05 13.85
C PRO A 101 10.55 3.60 14.08
N ASP A 102 11.48 2.75 14.54
CA ASP A 102 11.22 1.32 14.78
C ASP A 102 10.13 1.06 15.83
N SER A 103 9.91 2.02 16.72
CA SER A 103 8.82 1.98 17.71
C SER A 103 7.42 2.10 17.11
N HIS A 104 7.31 2.43 15.83
CA HIS A 104 6.04 2.53 15.09
C HIS A 104 5.92 1.39 14.09
N THR A 105 5.15 0.37 14.45
CA THR A 105 4.81 -0.73 13.54
C THR A 105 3.97 -0.20 12.37
N MET A 106 4.29 -0.64 11.18
CA MET A 106 3.56 -0.30 9.96
C MET A 106 2.70 -1.46 9.46
N ILE A 107 1.67 -1.15 8.69
CA ILE A 107 0.76 -2.16 8.12
C ILE A 107 1.51 -3.26 7.36
N GLY A 108 2.57 -2.93 6.62
CA GLY A 108 3.38 -3.91 5.90
C GLY A 108 4.10 -4.88 6.83
N GLU A 109 4.60 -4.42 7.98
CA GLU A 109 5.23 -5.27 8.99
C GLU A 109 4.20 -6.25 9.58
N THR A 110 3.01 -5.77 9.96
CA THR A 110 1.91 -6.60 10.45
C THR A 110 1.48 -7.66 9.43
N LEU A 111 1.39 -7.27 8.15
CA LEU A 111 1.07 -8.21 7.08
C LEU A 111 2.17 -9.26 6.86
N GLN A 112 3.45 -8.88 7.00
CA GLN A 112 4.55 -9.83 6.92
C GLN A 112 4.51 -10.85 8.06
N GLU A 113 4.20 -10.42 9.28
CA GLU A 113 3.99 -11.31 10.44
C GLU A 113 2.84 -12.29 10.19
N ALA A 114 1.82 -11.88 9.45
CA ALA A 114 0.72 -12.73 9.02
C ALA A 114 1.03 -13.60 7.79
N GLY A 115 2.28 -13.61 7.31
CA GLY A 115 2.75 -14.45 6.22
C GLY A 115 2.56 -13.87 4.81
N TYR A 116 2.20 -12.60 4.67
CA TYR A 116 2.09 -11.94 3.36
C TYR A 116 3.45 -11.55 2.81
N ASN A 117 3.59 -11.64 1.48
CA ASN A 117 4.64 -10.96 0.76
C ASN A 117 4.18 -9.52 0.46
N THR A 118 4.96 -8.54 0.89
CA THR A 118 4.63 -7.13 0.75
C THR A 118 5.46 -6.50 -0.37
N PHE A 119 4.80 -5.77 -1.28
CA PHE A 119 5.41 -5.14 -2.44
C PHE A 119 4.98 -3.68 -2.54
N HIS A 120 5.90 -2.78 -2.90
CA HIS A 120 5.62 -1.36 -3.09
C HIS A 120 5.94 -0.89 -4.50
N THR A 121 5.09 -0.03 -5.03
CA THR A 121 5.36 0.76 -6.24
C THR A 121 4.79 2.16 -6.10
N GLY A 122 5.43 3.14 -6.71
CA GLY A 122 4.99 4.52 -6.66
C GLY A 122 5.58 5.33 -5.50
N LYS A 123 4.90 6.41 -5.11
CA LYS A 123 5.39 7.38 -4.12
C LYS A 123 5.36 6.81 -2.71
N TRP A 124 6.53 6.77 -2.08
CA TRP A 124 6.70 6.38 -0.67
C TRP A 124 6.65 7.58 0.27
N HIS A 125 7.51 8.55 0.07
CA HIS A 125 7.60 9.84 0.78
C HIS A 125 7.96 9.73 2.27
N SER A 126 8.78 8.73 2.63
CA SER A 126 9.40 8.58 3.95
C SER A 126 10.83 8.02 3.79
N SER A 127 11.48 7.64 4.90
CA SER A 127 12.85 7.17 4.88
C SER A 127 13.01 5.80 4.17
N TYR A 128 14.24 5.49 3.77
CA TYR A 128 14.61 4.22 3.15
C TYR A 128 14.44 3.05 4.11
N GLU A 129 14.82 3.25 5.37
CA GLU A 129 14.72 2.27 6.43
C GLU A 129 13.27 1.84 6.65
N ALA A 130 12.36 2.81 6.72
CA ALA A 130 10.94 2.55 6.87
C ALA A 130 10.36 1.79 5.67
N LEU A 131 10.81 2.09 4.43
CA LEU A 131 10.41 1.32 3.25
C LEU A 131 10.82 -0.15 3.40
N ASN A 132 12.09 -0.40 3.72
CA ASN A 132 12.63 -1.75 3.76
C ASN A 132 12.09 -2.59 4.92
N ARG A 133 11.61 -1.96 5.99
CA ARG A 133 10.83 -2.64 7.04
C ARG A 133 9.44 -3.00 6.56
N CYS A 134 8.77 -2.04 5.88
CA CYS A 134 7.38 -2.17 5.48
C CYS A 134 7.18 -3.14 4.29
N PHE A 135 8.17 -3.24 3.40
CA PHE A 135 8.05 -4.03 2.17
C PHE A 135 9.27 -4.95 1.97
N LYS A 136 9.00 -6.12 1.39
CA LYS A 136 10.03 -7.12 1.06
C LYS A 136 10.55 -6.98 -0.36
N ASP A 137 9.79 -6.30 -1.22
CA ASP A 137 10.14 -6.05 -2.60
C ASP A 137 9.46 -4.77 -3.10
N GLY A 138 9.89 -4.24 -4.24
CA GLY A 138 9.30 -3.07 -4.83
C GLY A 138 9.96 -2.65 -6.13
N LYS A 139 9.24 -1.87 -6.92
CA LYS A 139 9.72 -1.38 -8.21
C LYS A 139 9.17 0.00 -8.50
N ALA A 140 9.97 0.80 -9.24
CA ALA A 140 9.58 2.16 -9.60
C ALA A 140 9.16 3.01 -8.38
N ILE A 141 9.98 3.00 -7.33
CA ILE A 141 9.72 3.68 -6.05
C ILE A 141 10.17 5.14 -6.15
N PHE A 142 9.29 6.06 -5.81
CA PHE A 142 9.59 7.48 -5.68
C PHE A 142 9.63 7.87 -4.20
N PHE A 143 10.78 8.33 -3.74
CA PHE A 143 10.96 8.69 -2.32
C PHE A 143 10.42 10.07 -1.95
N GLY A 144 9.92 10.83 -2.89
CA GLY A 144 9.35 12.16 -2.65
C GLY A 144 10.25 13.30 -3.14
N GLY A 145 9.84 14.51 -2.85
CA GLY A 145 10.49 15.75 -3.32
C GLY A 145 9.67 16.43 -4.42
N MET A 146 10.16 17.62 -4.82
CA MET A 146 9.55 18.43 -5.88
C MET A 146 10.23 18.07 -7.20
N TRP A 147 9.50 17.38 -8.07
CA TRP A 147 9.95 16.98 -9.38
C TRP A 147 8.91 17.32 -10.43
N ASP A 148 9.34 17.48 -11.66
CA ASP A 148 8.46 17.49 -12.81
C ASP A 148 7.83 16.10 -12.95
N HIS A 149 6.52 16.05 -13.14
CA HIS A 149 5.71 14.81 -13.12
C HIS A 149 6.11 13.80 -14.20
N TRP A 150 6.87 14.23 -15.20
CA TRP A 150 7.32 13.41 -16.30
C TRP A 150 8.71 12.80 -16.09
N ASN A 151 9.52 13.43 -15.23
CA ASN A 151 10.92 13.06 -14.97
C ASN A 151 11.16 12.73 -13.49
N VAL A 152 10.32 11.91 -12.94
CA VAL A 152 10.41 11.48 -11.53
C VAL A 152 11.56 10.48 -11.36
N PRO A 153 12.48 10.68 -10.40
CA PRO A 153 13.54 9.72 -10.11
C PRO A 153 12.95 8.48 -9.43
N LEU A 154 13.03 7.34 -10.09
CA LEU A 154 12.49 6.08 -9.61
C LEU A 154 13.61 5.13 -9.21
N TYR A 155 13.38 4.37 -8.15
CA TYR A 155 14.28 3.35 -7.65
C TYR A 155 13.59 1.98 -7.65
N ASP A 156 14.33 0.93 -7.96
CA ASP A 156 13.89 -0.40 -7.64
C ASP A 156 14.29 -0.74 -6.20
N TYR A 157 13.62 -1.69 -5.58
CA TYR A 157 13.88 -2.08 -4.19
C TYR A 157 15.31 -2.61 -4.01
N HIS A 158 15.93 -2.22 -2.93
CA HIS A 158 17.26 -2.67 -2.52
C HIS A 158 17.30 -3.04 -1.04
N SER A 159 17.49 -4.31 -0.76
CA SER A 159 17.54 -4.83 0.62
C SER A 159 18.70 -4.25 1.44
N ASP A 160 19.76 -3.77 0.78
CA ASP A 160 20.93 -3.12 1.41
C ASP A 160 20.73 -1.63 1.71
N MET A 161 19.54 -1.07 1.43
CA MET A 161 19.17 0.34 1.64
C MET A 161 20.11 1.37 0.99
N ASN A 162 20.95 0.98 0.05
CA ASN A 162 21.94 1.85 -0.60
C ASN A 162 21.34 2.77 -1.69
N TYR A 163 20.13 3.27 -1.51
CA TYR A 163 19.46 4.13 -2.47
C TYR A 163 20.25 5.42 -2.75
N GLY A 164 20.83 6.04 -1.73
CA GLY A 164 21.60 7.29 -1.89
C GLY A 164 22.89 7.14 -2.70
N LYS A 165 23.43 5.95 -2.88
CA LYS A 165 24.63 5.64 -3.67
C LYS A 165 24.29 5.17 -5.09
N ARG A 166 23.03 4.84 -5.36
CA ARG A 166 22.57 4.34 -6.65
C ARG A 166 21.96 5.48 -7.46
N ARG A 167 22.19 5.46 -8.76
CA ARG A 167 21.48 6.39 -9.64
C ARG A 167 20.05 5.94 -9.77
N PRO A 168 19.06 6.85 -9.64
CA PRO A 168 17.68 6.50 -9.92
C PRO A 168 17.54 6.05 -11.35
N VAL A 169 16.67 5.11 -11.62
CA VAL A 169 16.22 4.79 -12.96
C VAL A 169 15.20 5.87 -13.34
N ILE A 170 15.62 6.84 -14.13
CA ILE A 170 14.69 7.81 -14.70
C ILE A 170 14.14 7.15 -15.95
N ARG A 171 12.91 6.67 -15.86
CA ARG A 171 12.14 6.22 -17.02
C ARG A 171 11.49 7.45 -17.62
N ASN A 172 11.56 7.67 -18.90
CA ASN A 172 11.12 8.87 -19.61
C ASN A 172 12.04 10.11 -19.47
N GLN A 173 13.33 9.89 -19.50
CA GLN A 173 14.22 11.02 -19.66
C GLN A 173 14.03 11.63 -21.05
N ALA A 174 13.22 12.68 -21.15
CA ALA A 174 13.07 13.46 -22.35
C ALA A 174 14.45 14.04 -22.72
N LYS A 175 15.00 13.60 -23.83
CA LYS A 175 16.24 14.13 -24.41
C LYS A 175 16.03 15.53 -24.97
N SER A 176 15.36 16.41 -24.43
CA SER A 176 15.09 17.78 -24.88
C SER A 176 13.68 18.26 -24.52
N ASN A 177 13.34 18.54 -23.30
CA ASN A 177 12.09 19.23 -22.93
C ASN A 177 10.80 18.76 -23.67
N LYS A 178 10.87 17.64 -24.39
CA LYS A 178 9.74 16.98 -25.03
C LYS A 178 9.51 15.68 -24.28
N VAL A 179 8.36 15.58 -23.69
CA VAL A 179 7.89 14.35 -23.08
C VAL A 179 7.45 13.42 -24.20
N GLU A 180 8.19 12.36 -24.44
CA GLU A 180 7.76 11.26 -25.30
C GLU A 180 7.15 10.19 -24.41
N TYR A 181 5.87 9.90 -24.64
CA TYR A 181 5.17 8.82 -23.95
C TYR A 181 5.46 7.51 -24.64
N GLU A 182 6.10 6.60 -23.97
CA GLU A 182 6.01 5.19 -24.36
C GLU A 182 4.66 4.64 -23.87
N LYS A 183 3.99 3.93 -24.77
CA LYS A 183 2.67 3.37 -24.53
C LYS A 183 2.72 2.39 -23.36
N GLY A 184 2.20 2.78 -22.20
CA GLY A 184 2.15 1.96 -20.99
C GLY A 184 2.98 2.43 -19.80
N GLU A 185 3.66 3.58 -19.87
CA GLU A 185 4.39 4.13 -18.75
C GLU A 185 3.52 5.04 -17.87
N TYR A 186 3.74 4.95 -16.56
CA TYR A 186 2.91 5.59 -15.54
C TYR A 186 3.23 7.07 -15.40
N MET A 187 2.20 7.90 -15.36
CA MET A 187 2.29 9.25 -14.83
C MET A 187 2.17 9.18 -13.30
N TYR A 188 3.08 9.86 -12.61
CA TYR A 188 2.89 10.19 -11.21
C TYR A 188 2.34 11.62 -11.14
N SER A 189 1.11 11.74 -10.75
CA SER A 189 0.51 13.02 -10.37
C SER A 189 0.59 13.21 -8.87
#